data_8a16259df9f6e81648b062ac3aac8bb9
#
_entry.id   8a16259df9f6e81648b062ac3aac8bb9
#
_cell.length_a   1.000
_cell.length_b   1.000
_cell.length_c   1.000
_cell.angle_alpha   90.00
_cell.angle_beta   90.00
_cell.angle_gamma   90.00
#
_symmetry.space_group_name_H-M   'P 1'
#
loop_
_entity.id
_entity.type
_entity.pdbx_description
1 polymer ?
#
loop_
_entity_poly.entity_id
_entity_poly.type
_entity_poly.pdbx_seq_one_letter_code
_entity_poly.pdbx_strand_id
1 'polypeptide(L)'
;MATSPVTSCSVAHRWAIDAGNFRRNYKEVLSGFNEWNQKEHAAEWILLPKNCGTRLSIDETSLHDDLFTILSNKEGHGKSGTIVAMVRGTKASEVIARLMELPQEQRLAVAEVTMDFSDSMMRIVRVVFPNATIIIDCFHIIKRCGEAMEEIRLKEKRNAVKEQNKAKAEHKKKLEQLIKARKAYRKKHPKTYKGKKRGRK
;
A
#
# COMPACT_ATOMS: atom_id res chain seq x y z
N MET A 1 -6.82 -0.32 -30.45
CA MET A 1 -7.14 -1.52 -29.67
C MET A 1 -6.36 -1.45 -28.37
N ALA A 2 -7.02 -1.44 -27.23
CA ALA A 2 -6.34 -1.54 -25.95
C ALA A 2 -5.82 -2.99 -25.81
N THR A 3 -4.50 -3.18 -25.87
CA THR A 3 -3.88 -4.47 -25.66
C THR A 3 -3.77 -4.70 -24.16
N SER A 4 -4.58 -5.59 -23.62
CA SER A 4 -4.40 -6.08 -22.26
C SER A 4 -3.05 -6.77 -22.13
N PRO A 5 -2.32 -6.61 -21.02
CA PRO A 5 -1.07 -7.32 -20.80
C PRO A 5 -1.31 -8.84 -20.85
N VAL A 6 -0.61 -9.52 -21.73
CA VAL A 6 -0.73 -10.97 -21.93
C VAL A 6 0.50 -11.65 -21.38
N THR A 7 0.32 -12.68 -20.55
CA THR A 7 1.44 -13.43 -19.99
C THR A 7 2.10 -14.32 -21.06
N SER A 8 3.40 -14.58 -20.94
CA SER A 8 4.11 -15.51 -21.80
C SER A 8 3.47 -16.90 -21.81
N CYS A 9 2.94 -17.35 -20.67
CA CYS A 9 2.21 -18.61 -20.56
C CYS A 9 0.92 -18.62 -21.40
N SER A 10 0.15 -17.54 -21.39
CA SER A 10 -1.08 -17.44 -22.19
C SER A 10 -0.80 -17.47 -23.69
N VAL A 11 0.27 -16.79 -24.13
CA VAL A 11 0.70 -16.82 -25.54
C VAL A 11 1.18 -18.22 -25.91
N ALA A 12 2.04 -18.81 -25.10
CA ALA A 12 2.57 -20.14 -25.33
C ALA A 12 1.47 -21.21 -25.43
N HIS A 13 0.49 -21.15 -24.51
CA HIS A 13 -0.67 -22.06 -24.55
C HIS A 13 -1.47 -21.91 -25.84
N ARG A 14 -1.72 -20.68 -26.30
CA ARG A 14 -2.49 -20.41 -27.52
C ARG A 14 -1.80 -20.99 -28.77
N TRP A 15 -0.49 -21.02 -28.80
CA TRP A 15 0.31 -21.48 -29.95
C TRP A 15 0.93 -22.85 -29.76
N ALA A 16 0.54 -23.57 -28.69
CA ALA A 16 1.05 -24.91 -28.36
C ALA A 16 2.58 -24.99 -28.30
N ILE A 17 3.25 -23.95 -27.77
CA ILE A 17 4.69 -23.88 -27.59
C ILE A 17 5.06 -23.93 -26.11
N ASP A 18 6.27 -24.34 -25.78
CA ASP A 18 6.77 -24.34 -24.43
C ASP A 18 6.94 -22.92 -23.91
N ALA A 19 6.29 -22.62 -22.77
CA ALA A 19 6.25 -21.28 -22.18
C ALA A 19 7.63 -20.80 -21.68
N GLY A 20 8.47 -21.73 -21.19
CA GLY A 20 9.81 -21.44 -20.72
C GLY A 20 10.75 -21.06 -21.88
N ASN A 21 10.71 -21.83 -22.94
CA ASN A 21 11.49 -21.57 -24.17
C ASN A 21 11.00 -20.27 -24.84
N PHE A 22 9.69 -20.06 -24.92
CA PHE A 22 9.14 -18.81 -25.47
C PHE A 22 9.63 -17.60 -24.69
N ARG A 23 9.57 -17.63 -23.36
CA ARG A 23 10.01 -16.54 -22.48
C ARG A 23 11.52 -16.28 -22.65
N ARG A 24 12.33 -17.34 -22.73
CA ARG A 24 13.78 -17.24 -22.93
C ARG A 24 14.09 -16.60 -24.26
N ASN A 25 13.54 -17.15 -25.35
CA ASN A 25 13.76 -16.65 -26.71
C ASN A 25 13.29 -15.21 -26.88
N TYR A 26 12.14 -14.84 -26.25
CA TYR A 26 11.68 -13.47 -26.27
C TYR A 26 12.69 -12.55 -25.58
N LYS A 27 13.16 -12.92 -24.37
CA LYS A 27 14.13 -12.11 -23.62
C LYS A 27 15.48 -12.00 -24.33
N GLU A 28 16.00 -13.10 -24.83
CA GLU A 28 17.37 -13.18 -25.35
C GLU A 28 17.52 -12.70 -26.81
N VAL A 29 16.45 -12.85 -27.60
CA VAL A 29 16.52 -12.58 -29.04
C VAL A 29 15.57 -11.48 -29.49
N LEU A 30 14.27 -11.59 -29.13
CA LEU A 30 13.24 -10.71 -29.72
C LEU A 30 13.09 -9.37 -29.03
N SER A 31 13.42 -9.29 -27.74
CA SER A 31 13.20 -8.07 -26.93
C SER A 31 14.27 -6.99 -27.11
N GLY A 32 15.40 -7.33 -27.75
CA GLY A 32 16.57 -6.44 -27.80
C GLY A 32 17.25 -6.21 -26.44
N PHE A 33 16.86 -6.95 -25.40
CA PHE A 33 17.36 -6.76 -24.03
C PHE A 33 18.88 -6.93 -23.94
N ASN A 34 19.46 -7.82 -24.75
CA ASN A 34 20.91 -8.07 -24.72
C ASN A 34 21.74 -6.92 -25.31
N GLU A 35 21.16 -6.15 -26.22
CA GLU A 35 21.77 -4.98 -26.86
C GLU A 35 21.42 -3.66 -26.18
N TRP A 36 20.57 -3.72 -25.15
CA TRP A 36 20.12 -2.53 -24.46
C TRP A 36 21.24 -1.93 -23.60
N ASN A 37 21.53 -0.67 -23.80
CA ASN A 37 22.62 0.06 -23.16
C ASN A 37 22.51 0.20 -21.63
N GLN A 38 21.32 -0.01 -21.07
CA GLN A 38 21.08 0.04 -19.63
C GLN A 38 20.98 -1.35 -18.97
N LYS A 39 21.25 -2.42 -19.72
CA LYS A 39 21.11 -3.81 -19.24
C LYS A 39 21.86 -4.08 -17.95
N GLU A 40 23.07 -3.54 -17.80
CA GLU A 40 23.96 -3.83 -16.66
C GLU A 40 23.38 -3.35 -15.32
N HIS A 41 22.72 -2.20 -15.34
CA HIS A 41 22.12 -1.61 -14.14
C HIS A 41 20.59 -1.63 -14.11
N ALA A 42 19.94 -2.27 -15.08
CA ALA A 42 18.48 -2.30 -15.22
C ALA A 42 17.75 -2.92 -14.01
N ALA A 43 18.43 -3.73 -13.20
CA ALA A 43 17.89 -4.26 -11.95
C ALA A 43 17.82 -3.23 -10.82
N GLU A 44 18.66 -2.19 -10.91
CA GLU A 44 18.76 -1.14 -9.89
C GLU A 44 18.05 0.14 -10.32
N TRP A 45 18.27 0.56 -11.55
CA TRP A 45 17.63 1.76 -12.10
C TRP A 45 17.59 1.75 -13.62
N ILE A 46 16.60 2.45 -14.16
CA ILE A 46 16.47 2.74 -15.60
C ILE A 46 16.06 4.21 -15.78
N LEU A 47 16.58 4.82 -16.85
CA LEU A 47 16.22 6.17 -17.26
C LEU A 47 15.82 6.18 -18.72
N LEU A 48 14.68 6.79 -19.02
CA LEU A 48 14.13 6.90 -20.36
C LEU A 48 13.83 8.39 -20.66
N PRO A 49 14.87 9.21 -20.89
CA PRO A 49 14.72 10.66 -21.07
C PRO A 49 13.74 11.05 -22.19
N LYS A 50 13.66 10.23 -23.25
CA LYS A 50 12.74 10.47 -24.37
C LYS A 50 11.26 10.51 -23.98
N ASN A 51 10.92 9.92 -22.84
CA ASN A 51 9.55 9.87 -22.31
C ASN A 51 9.22 11.05 -21.38
N CYS A 52 10.22 11.87 -21.05
CA CYS A 52 10.03 13.03 -20.18
C CYS A 52 9.11 14.06 -20.83
N GLY A 53 8.04 14.44 -20.13
CA GLY A 53 7.11 15.48 -20.54
C GLY A 53 7.11 16.64 -19.54
N THR A 54 6.17 17.55 -19.70
CA THR A 54 6.04 18.72 -18.83
C THR A 54 5.26 18.43 -17.55
N ARG A 55 4.50 17.33 -17.51
CA ARG A 55 3.64 16.93 -16.40
C ARG A 55 3.98 15.51 -15.97
N LEU A 56 4.63 15.39 -14.82
CA LEU A 56 5.11 14.13 -14.31
C LEU A 56 4.35 13.68 -13.07
N SER A 57 4.46 12.41 -12.74
CA SER A 57 4.05 11.83 -11.46
C SER A 57 5.19 11.00 -10.90
N ILE A 58 5.45 11.13 -9.62
CA ILE A 58 6.40 10.30 -8.89
C ILE A 58 5.65 9.52 -7.81
N ASP A 59 5.91 8.21 -7.72
CA ASP A 59 5.23 7.31 -6.80
C ASP A 59 6.17 6.17 -6.38
N GLU A 60 5.85 5.50 -5.28
CA GLU A 60 6.55 4.31 -4.79
C GLU A 60 5.72 3.06 -5.06
N THR A 61 6.34 2.02 -5.57
CA THR A 61 5.68 0.73 -5.79
C THR A 61 6.54 -0.43 -5.35
N SER A 62 5.91 -1.51 -4.91
CA SER A 62 6.59 -2.76 -4.58
C SER A 62 6.53 -3.72 -5.76
N LEU A 63 7.68 -4.22 -6.19
CA LEU A 63 7.82 -5.25 -7.21
C LEU A 63 8.72 -6.36 -6.67
N HIS A 64 8.19 -7.59 -6.57
CA HIS A 64 8.93 -8.78 -6.09
C HIS A 64 9.65 -8.53 -4.75
N ASP A 65 8.93 -7.94 -3.77
CA ASP A 65 9.42 -7.60 -2.43
C ASP A 65 10.44 -6.43 -2.36
N ASP A 66 10.84 -5.87 -3.48
CA ASP A 66 11.64 -4.67 -3.54
C ASP A 66 10.78 -3.42 -3.75
N LEU A 67 11.18 -2.32 -3.12
CA LEU A 67 10.55 -1.01 -3.32
C LEU A 67 11.27 -0.27 -4.46
N PHE A 68 10.48 0.37 -5.32
CA PHE A 68 10.96 1.19 -6.41
C PHE A 68 10.29 2.55 -6.39
N THR A 69 11.06 3.59 -6.66
CA THR A 69 10.54 4.92 -6.99
C THR A 69 10.38 5.01 -8.50
N ILE A 70 9.16 5.31 -8.96
CA ILE A 70 8.82 5.41 -10.37
C ILE A 70 8.48 6.86 -10.72
N LEU A 71 9.12 7.38 -11.76
CA LEU A 71 8.77 8.66 -12.37
C LEU A 71 8.07 8.38 -13.70
N SER A 72 6.87 8.88 -13.86
CA SER A 72 6.05 8.67 -15.06
C SER A 72 5.56 9.98 -15.67
N ASN A 73 5.38 9.99 -16.99
CA ASN A 73 4.77 11.08 -17.73
C ASN A 73 3.24 10.92 -17.73
N LYS A 74 2.54 11.88 -17.14
CA LYS A 74 1.07 11.88 -17.06
C LYS A 74 0.41 11.97 -18.44
N GLU A 75 1.02 12.63 -19.38
CA GLU A 75 0.52 12.79 -20.75
C GLU A 75 0.48 11.45 -21.50
N GLY A 76 1.29 10.49 -21.08
CA GLY A 76 1.30 9.15 -21.66
C GLY A 76 0.08 8.30 -21.32
N HIS A 77 -0.70 8.64 -20.29
CA HIS A 77 -1.91 7.94 -19.85
C HIS A 77 -1.75 6.41 -19.73
N GLY A 78 -0.61 5.94 -19.23
CA GLY A 78 -0.31 4.52 -19.07
C GLY A 78 -0.02 3.76 -20.38
N LYS A 79 0.15 4.46 -21.49
CA LYS A 79 0.55 3.86 -22.76
C LYS A 79 2.06 3.58 -22.79
N SER A 80 2.53 2.93 -23.86
CA SER A 80 3.95 2.79 -24.13
C SER A 80 4.64 4.14 -24.10
N GLY A 81 5.81 4.23 -23.46
CA GLY A 81 6.54 5.52 -23.33
C GLY A 81 6.13 6.36 -22.13
N THR A 82 5.29 5.86 -21.19
CA THR A 82 4.89 6.62 -20.00
C THR A 82 5.99 6.65 -18.93
N ILE A 83 6.76 5.58 -18.74
CA ILE A 83 7.81 5.52 -17.71
C ILE A 83 8.99 6.39 -18.14
N VAL A 84 9.39 7.33 -17.28
CA VAL A 84 10.56 8.21 -17.46
C VAL A 84 11.75 7.65 -16.71
N ALA A 85 11.54 7.19 -15.48
CA ALA A 85 12.57 6.60 -14.65
C ALA A 85 11.98 5.57 -13.69
N MET A 86 12.80 4.59 -13.33
CA MET A 86 12.51 3.63 -12.27
C MET A 86 13.80 3.40 -11.51
N VAL A 87 13.77 3.62 -10.20
CA VAL A 87 14.95 3.51 -9.31
C VAL A 87 14.60 2.60 -8.16
N ARG A 88 15.41 1.57 -7.91
CA ARG A 88 15.25 0.69 -6.76
C ARG A 88 15.57 1.45 -5.47
N GLY A 89 14.68 1.35 -4.50
CA GLY A 89 14.74 2.07 -3.25
C GLY A 89 13.92 3.36 -3.25
N THR A 90 13.78 3.93 -2.05
CA THR A 90 12.97 5.12 -1.77
C THR A 90 13.78 6.21 -1.08
N LYS A 91 15.09 5.98 -0.91
CA LYS A 91 15.97 6.93 -0.26
C LYS A 91 16.25 8.13 -1.16
N ALA A 92 15.81 9.31 -0.71
CA ALA A 92 15.84 10.54 -1.50
C ALA A 92 17.22 10.84 -2.12
N SER A 93 18.32 10.62 -1.39
CA SER A 93 19.68 10.89 -1.91
C SER A 93 20.05 10.01 -3.10
N GLU A 94 19.65 8.73 -3.08
CA GLU A 94 19.92 7.77 -4.16
C GLU A 94 19.07 8.05 -5.37
N VAL A 95 17.76 8.29 -5.16
CA VAL A 95 16.83 8.64 -6.23
C VAL A 95 17.26 9.96 -6.90
N ILE A 96 17.61 10.98 -6.13
CA ILE A 96 18.11 12.27 -6.66
C ILE A 96 19.34 12.04 -7.53
N ALA A 97 20.34 11.27 -7.04
CA ALA A 97 21.56 11.01 -7.79
C ALA A 97 21.25 10.43 -9.20
N ARG A 98 20.30 9.51 -9.28
CA ARG A 98 19.89 8.91 -10.56
C ARG A 98 19.07 9.85 -11.42
N LEU A 99 18.10 10.54 -10.87
CA LEU A 99 17.28 11.48 -11.62
C LEU A 99 18.04 12.72 -12.11
N MET A 100 19.15 13.08 -11.44
CA MET A 100 20.05 14.15 -11.91
C MET A 100 20.79 13.79 -13.20
N GLU A 101 20.86 12.51 -13.59
CA GLU A 101 21.40 12.06 -14.87
C GLU A 101 20.46 12.38 -16.06
N LEU A 102 19.19 12.73 -15.81
CA LEU A 102 18.31 13.28 -16.83
C LEU A 102 18.85 14.62 -17.38
N PRO A 103 18.72 14.90 -18.68
CA PRO A 103 19.17 16.15 -19.27
C PRO A 103 18.61 17.37 -18.53
N GLN A 104 19.47 18.33 -18.24
CA GLN A 104 19.10 19.53 -17.46
C GLN A 104 17.93 20.29 -18.10
N GLU A 105 17.94 20.43 -19.44
CA GLU A 105 16.87 21.11 -20.17
C GLU A 105 15.50 20.45 -19.92
N GLN A 106 15.45 19.13 -19.93
CA GLN A 106 14.21 18.39 -19.66
C GLN A 106 13.75 18.59 -18.21
N ARG A 107 14.68 18.51 -17.24
CA ARG A 107 14.36 18.74 -15.84
C ARG A 107 13.81 20.14 -15.57
N LEU A 108 14.37 21.16 -16.22
CA LEU A 108 13.93 22.54 -16.11
C LEU A 108 12.61 22.83 -16.85
N ALA A 109 12.28 22.02 -17.86
CA ALA A 109 11.03 22.13 -18.62
C ALA A 109 9.83 21.51 -17.93
N VAL A 110 10.03 20.74 -16.86
CA VAL A 110 8.93 20.16 -16.09
C VAL A 110 8.17 21.25 -15.36
N ALA A 111 6.88 21.38 -15.66
CA ALA A 111 5.99 22.38 -15.07
C ALA A 111 5.25 21.88 -13.84
N GLU A 112 4.90 20.59 -13.81
CA GLU A 112 4.11 19.99 -12.73
C GLU A 112 4.64 18.60 -12.36
N VAL A 113 4.73 18.32 -11.05
CA VAL A 113 4.98 16.97 -10.53
C VAL A 113 3.93 16.62 -9.50
N THR A 114 3.15 15.58 -9.80
CA THR A 114 2.21 14.98 -8.83
C THR A 114 2.96 13.95 -7.98
N MET A 115 2.75 14.01 -6.68
CA MET A 115 3.39 13.11 -5.72
C MET A 115 2.47 12.81 -4.54
N ASP A 116 2.83 11.81 -3.75
CA ASP A 116 2.18 11.54 -2.49
C ASP A 116 2.65 12.54 -1.39
N PHE A 117 1.97 12.57 -0.25
CA PHE A 117 2.31 13.46 0.86
C PHE A 117 3.48 12.88 1.68
N SER A 118 4.71 12.95 1.12
CA SER A 118 5.95 12.43 1.67
C SER A 118 7.07 13.46 1.63
N ASP A 119 7.78 13.66 2.74
CA ASP A 119 8.94 14.57 2.82
C ASP A 119 10.08 14.11 1.91
N SER A 120 10.26 12.80 1.75
CA SER A 120 11.25 12.21 0.85
C SER A 120 10.96 12.60 -0.59
N MET A 121 9.72 12.42 -1.05
CA MET A 121 9.28 12.80 -2.40
C MET A 121 9.40 14.30 -2.63
N MET A 122 8.97 15.10 -1.65
CA MET A 122 9.07 16.56 -1.74
C MET A 122 10.51 17.02 -1.92
N ARG A 123 11.45 16.41 -1.20
CA ARG A 123 12.89 16.71 -1.33
C ARG A 123 13.40 16.32 -2.73
N ILE A 124 13.02 15.14 -3.24
CA ILE A 124 13.40 14.69 -4.59
C ILE A 124 12.92 15.70 -5.63
N VAL A 125 11.64 16.04 -5.61
CA VAL A 125 11.02 16.93 -6.61
C VAL A 125 11.67 18.31 -6.59
N ARG A 126 11.86 18.91 -5.41
CA ARG A 126 12.47 20.25 -5.29
C ARG A 126 13.90 20.32 -5.80
N VAL A 127 14.67 19.25 -5.64
CA VAL A 127 16.08 19.22 -6.09
C VAL A 127 16.17 18.93 -7.58
N VAL A 128 15.40 17.96 -8.07
CA VAL A 128 15.49 17.50 -9.47
C VAL A 128 14.76 18.42 -10.44
N PHE A 129 13.59 18.94 -10.04
CA PHE A 129 12.67 19.74 -10.86
C PHE A 129 12.38 21.11 -10.21
N PRO A 130 13.36 22.00 -10.14
CA PRO A 130 13.26 23.26 -9.38
C PRO A 130 12.15 24.20 -9.86
N ASN A 131 11.76 24.10 -11.12
CA ASN A 131 10.72 24.95 -11.73
C ASN A 131 9.30 24.32 -11.60
N ALA A 132 9.19 23.07 -11.14
CA ALA A 132 7.92 22.37 -11.13
C ALA A 132 7.02 22.79 -9.96
N THR A 133 5.74 22.96 -10.25
CA THR A 133 4.70 23.06 -9.23
C THR A 133 4.42 21.67 -8.67
N ILE A 134 4.50 21.53 -7.35
CA ILE A 134 4.19 20.28 -6.65
C ILE A 134 2.69 20.17 -6.48
N ILE A 135 2.11 19.05 -6.93
CA ILE A 135 0.71 18.70 -6.77
C ILE A 135 0.62 17.46 -5.88
N ILE A 136 -0.10 17.56 -4.78
CA ILE A 136 -0.31 16.42 -3.90
C ILE A 136 -1.46 15.57 -4.44
N ASP A 137 -1.25 14.26 -4.53
CA ASP A 137 -2.29 13.33 -4.95
C ASP A 137 -3.40 13.25 -3.91
N CYS A 138 -4.62 13.61 -4.32
CA CYS A 138 -5.79 13.63 -3.46
C CYS A 138 -6.16 12.23 -2.92
N PHE A 139 -5.83 11.15 -3.63
CA PHE A 139 -6.07 9.80 -3.16
C PHE A 139 -5.35 9.53 -1.85
N HIS A 140 -4.08 9.93 -1.73
CA HIS A 140 -3.28 9.75 -0.52
C HIS A 140 -3.82 10.61 0.64
N ILE A 141 -4.34 11.79 0.37
CA ILE A 141 -5.01 12.62 1.39
C ILE A 141 -6.28 11.94 1.89
N ILE A 142 -7.16 11.50 0.98
CA ILE A 142 -8.41 10.81 1.33
C ILE A 142 -8.13 9.53 2.12
N LYS A 143 -7.15 8.75 1.70
CA LYS A 143 -6.71 7.54 2.40
C LYS A 143 -6.28 7.85 3.84
N ARG A 144 -5.43 8.87 4.05
CA ARG A 144 -4.99 9.28 5.38
C ARG A 144 -6.13 9.77 6.27
N CYS A 145 -7.06 10.52 5.71
CA CYS A 145 -8.28 10.92 6.44
C CYS A 145 -9.09 9.69 6.87
N GLY A 146 -9.25 8.72 5.98
CA GLY A 146 -9.94 7.46 6.28
C GLY A 146 -9.23 6.65 7.38
N GLU A 147 -7.92 6.55 7.33
CA GLU A 147 -7.10 5.89 8.37
C GLU A 147 -7.26 6.59 9.74
N ALA A 148 -7.21 7.92 9.78
CA ALA A 148 -7.41 8.68 11.00
C ALA A 148 -8.83 8.49 11.60
N MET A 149 -9.86 8.50 10.76
CA MET A 149 -11.23 8.22 11.19
C MET A 149 -11.38 6.79 11.74
N GLU A 150 -10.75 5.81 11.09
CA GLU A 150 -10.79 4.43 11.55
C GLU A 150 -10.06 4.26 12.89
N GLU A 151 -8.95 4.95 13.10
CA GLU A 151 -8.24 4.95 14.39
C GLU A 151 -9.12 5.49 15.51
N ILE A 152 -9.81 6.60 15.29
CA ILE A 152 -10.76 7.17 16.25
C ILE A 152 -11.88 6.16 16.54
N ARG A 153 -12.49 5.59 15.51
CA ARG A 153 -13.54 4.58 15.64
C ARG A 153 -13.10 3.37 16.46
N LEU A 154 -11.90 2.86 16.18
CA LEU A 154 -11.33 1.73 16.92
C LEU A 154 -11.05 2.08 18.39
N LYS A 155 -10.58 3.30 18.66
CA LYS A 155 -10.35 3.79 20.03
C LYS A 155 -11.67 3.82 20.81
N GLU A 156 -12.72 4.41 20.25
CA GLU A 156 -14.04 4.45 20.89
C GLU A 156 -14.64 3.06 21.11
N LYS A 157 -14.53 2.17 20.10
CA LYS A 157 -14.94 0.77 20.24
C LYS A 157 -14.21 0.07 21.39
N ARG A 158 -12.88 0.25 21.49
CA ARG A 158 -12.09 -0.35 22.59
C ARG A 158 -12.51 0.18 23.95
N ASN A 159 -12.83 1.48 24.06
CA ASN A 159 -13.31 2.11 25.29
C ASN A 159 -14.67 1.52 25.69
N ALA A 160 -15.62 1.46 24.76
CA ALA A 160 -16.94 0.88 25.01
C ALA A 160 -16.87 -0.59 25.45
N VAL A 161 -16.01 -1.40 24.83
CA VAL A 161 -15.78 -2.81 25.24
C VAL A 161 -15.18 -2.89 26.64
N LYS A 162 -14.24 -2.00 27.00
CA LYS A 162 -13.68 -1.97 28.37
C LYS A 162 -14.74 -1.65 29.40
N GLU A 163 -15.59 -0.65 29.15
CA GLU A 163 -16.70 -0.29 30.05
C GLU A 163 -17.71 -1.43 30.18
N GLN A 164 -18.08 -2.07 29.08
CA GLN A 164 -18.98 -3.21 29.11
C GLN A 164 -18.40 -4.37 29.93
N ASN A 165 -17.11 -4.66 29.77
CA ASN A 165 -16.44 -5.72 30.51
C ASN A 165 -16.35 -5.38 31.99
N LYS A 166 -16.11 -4.11 32.35
CA LYS A 166 -16.13 -3.64 33.75
C LYS A 166 -17.52 -3.81 34.37
N ALA A 167 -18.56 -3.38 33.68
CA ALA A 167 -19.94 -3.56 34.14
C ALA A 167 -20.33 -5.04 34.32
N LYS A 168 -19.93 -5.91 33.38
CA LYS A 168 -20.12 -7.38 33.50
C LYS A 168 -19.40 -7.94 34.72
N ALA A 169 -18.17 -7.51 34.96
CA ALA A 169 -17.39 -7.98 36.13
C ALA A 169 -18.02 -7.53 37.44
N GLU A 170 -18.51 -6.29 37.52
CA GLU A 170 -19.21 -5.78 38.70
C GLU A 170 -20.52 -6.55 38.94
N HIS A 171 -21.31 -6.76 37.90
CA HIS A 171 -22.53 -7.57 37.97
C HIS A 171 -22.26 -8.99 38.47
N LYS A 172 -21.21 -9.63 37.93
CA LYS A 172 -20.79 -10.98 38.38
C LYS A 172 -20.43 -10.98 39.87
N LYS A 173 -19.65 -10.00 40.35
CA LYS A 173 -19.29 -9.88 41.77
C LYS A 173 -20.54 -9.72 42.66
N LYS A 174 -21.49 -8.86 42.26
CA LYS A 174 -22.76 -8.70 43.00
C LYS A 174 -23.55 -10.02 43.05
N LEU A 175 -23.64 -10.70 41.93
CA LEU A 175 -24.33 -12.02 41.86
C LEU A 175 -23.68 -13.05 42.78
N GLU A 176 -22.36 -13.12 42.78
CA GLU A 176 -21.62 -14.03 43.68
C GLU A 176 -21.85 -13.71 45.13
N GLN A 177 -21.89 -12.44 45.55
CA GLN A 177 -22.20 -12.00 46.88
C GLN A 177 -23.62 -12.42 47.28
N LEU A 178 -24.61 -12.21 46.43
CA LEU A 178 -25.98 -12.65 46.66
C LEU A 178 -26.11 -14.15 46.80
N ILE A 179 -25.40 -14.91 45.98
CA ILE A 179 -25.39 -16.37 46.09
C ILE A 179 -24.79 -16.83 47.44
N LYS A 180 -23.67 -16.21 47.86
CA LYS A 180 -23.04 -16.48 49.17
C LYS A 180 -23.99 -16.15 50.33
N ALA A 181 -24.60 -14.98 50.30
CA ALA A 181 -25.57 -14.57 51.32
C ALA A 181 -26.77 -15.54 51.40
N ARG A 182 -27.32 -15.92 50.25
CA ARG A 182 -28.42 -16.89 50.15
C ARG A 182 -28.03 -18.27 50.71
N LYS A 183 -26.81 -18.74 50.44
CA LYS A 183 -26.28 -20.01 50.99
C LYS A 183 -26.14 -19.92 52.52
N ALA A 184 -25.62 -18.79 53.04
CA ALA A 184 -25.47 -18.55 54.45
C ALA A 184 -26.84 -18.51 55.20
N TYR A 185 -27.82 -17.81 54.60
CA TYR A 185 -29.19 -17.77 55.11
C TYR A 185 -29.82 -19.16 55.16
N ARG A 186 -29.71 -19.95 54.12
CA ARG A 186 -30.20 -21.37 54.08
C ARG A 186 -29.56 -22.25 55.14
N LYS A 187 -28.26 -22.02 55.42
CA LYS A 187 -27.56 -22.77 56.50
C LYS A 187 -28.08 -22.42 57.87
N LYS A 188 -28.43 -21.16 58.11
CA LYS A 188 -29.00 -20.70 59.41
C LYS A 188 -30.48 -21.08 59.62
N HIS A 189 -31.25 -21.26 58.52
CA HIS A 189 -32.68 -21.51 58.55
C HIS A 189 -33.06 -22.78 57.76
N PRO A 190 -32.60 -23.97 58.16
CA PRO A 190 -32.80 -25.16 57.38
C PRO A 190 -34.26 -25.67 57.28
N LYS A 191 -35.10 -25.32 58.27
CA LYS A 191 -36.50 -25.80 58.34
C LYS A 191 -37.52 -24.97 57.58
N THR A 192 -37.18 -23.75 57.13
CA THR A 192 -38.12 -22.83 56.45
C THR A 192 -38.04 -22.91 54.90
N TYR A 193 -37.05 -23.60 54.37
CA TYR A 193 -36.87 -23.66 52.92
C TYR A 193 -37.40 -24.97 52.30
N LYS A 194 -38.70 -25.03 52.04
CA LYS A 194 -39.26 -26.00 51.09
C LYS A 194 -39.15 -25.41 49.70
N GLY A 195 -38.14 -25.81 48.93
CA GLY A 195 -38.00 -25.43 47.53
C GLY A 195 -39.26 -25.83 46.75
N LYS A 196 -39.86 -24.89 46.01
CA LYS A 196 -40.88 -25.23 45.00
C LYS A 196 -40.22 -26.22 44.00
N LYS A 197 -40.72 -27.45 43.95
CA LYS A 197 -40.38 -28.38 42.89
C LYS A 197 -40.80 -27.73 41.56
N ARG A 198 -39.87 -27.45 40.69
CA ARG A 198 -40.20 -27.06 39.32
C ARG A 198 -40.91 -28.22 38.67
N GLY A 199 -42.22 -28.09 38.42
CA GLY A 199 -42.94 -29.04 37.58
C GLY A 199 -42.25 -29.11 36.21
N ARG A 200 -41.91 -30.32 35.79
CA ARG A 200 -41.57 -30.56 34.37
C ARG A 200 -42.83 -30.27 33.56
N LYS A 201 -42.73 -29.31 32.63
CA LYS A 201 -43.61 -29.25 31.46
C LYS A 201 -43.05 -30.15 30.39
#